data_05e137d443b46ba1c7d7d82b5e152712
#
_entry.id   05e137d443b46ba1c7d7d82b5e152712
#
_cell.length_a   1.000
_cell.length_b   1.000
_cell.length_c   1.000
_cell.angle_alpha   90.00
_cell.angle_beta   90.00
_cell.angle_gamma   90.00
#
_symmetry.space_group_name_H-M   'P 1'
#
loop_
_entity.id
_entity.type
_entity.pdbx_description
1 polymer ?
#
loop_
_entity_poly.entity_id
_entity_poly.type
_entity_poly.pdbx_seq_one_letter_code
_entity_poly.pdbx_strand_id
1 'polypeptide(L)'
;CLSTVKKASAGYLDELPTSGNEGGRCFRDLEWEEKVLRICQQSGVGAQFGGKYLVHDVRVIRAPRHAASCPVAIGVSCSADRNIKAKITPEGIFLEQLEKNPARFLPKEAPNMSPAVDIDLDEGMDKVREILSKYPIKTRLNLKGTLIVARDIAHARIKQMIDEGKPMPEYFKKHPVYYAGPAKTPDGMA
;
A
#
# COMPACT_ATOMS: atom_id res chain seq x y z
N CYS A 1 -4.43 -17.83 13.13
CA CYS A 1 -4.15 -17.12 11.86
C CYS A 1 -3.94 -15.61 12.07
N LEU A 2 -4.83 -14.88 12.74
CA LEU A 2 -4.69 -13.43 12.92
C LEU A 2 -3.42 -13.06 13.70
N SER A 3 -3.10 -13.80 14.76
CA SER A 3 -1.87 -13.55 15.52
C SER A 3 -0.61 -13.85 14.71
N THR A 4 -0.65 -14.85 13.84
CA THR A 4 0.46 -15.17 12.91
C THR A 4 0.65 -14.04 11.90
N VAL A 5 -0.43 -13.55 11.28
CA VAL A 5 -0.37 -12.42 10.35
C VAL A 5 0.21 -11.18 11.03
N LYS A 6 -0.25 -10.84 12.24
CA LYS A 6 0.25 -9.70 13.00
C LYS A 6 1.75 -9.83 13.34
N LYS A 7 2.19 -11.01 13.73
CA LYS A 7 3.61 -11.28 14.00
C LYS A 7 4.46 -11.22 12.74
N ALA A 8 3.95 -11.76 11.62
CA ALA A 8 4.65 -11.71 10.33
C ALA A 8 4.83 -10.26 9.86
N SER A 9 3.78 -9.44 9.90
CA SER A 9 3.86 -8.04 9.50
C SER A 9 4.81 -7.19 10.37
N ALA A 10 5.02 -7.59 11.62
CA ALA A 10 5.97 -6.95 12.53
C ALA A 10 7.40 -7.55 12.47
N GLY A 11 7.66 -8.48 11.55
CA GLY A 11 8.97 -9.11 11.38
C GLY A 11 9.36 -10.15 12.43
N TYR A 12 8.45 -10.53 13.34
CA TYR A 12 8.76 -11.54 14.37
C TYR A 12 8.91 -12.96 13.84
N LEU A 13 8.53 -13.19 12.57
CA LEU A 13 8.60 -14.50 11.93
C LEU A 13 9.62 -14.54 10.80
N ASP A 14 10.48 -13.54 10.69
CA ASP A 14 11.50 -13.46 9.62
C ASP A 14 12.58 -14.53 9.77
N GLU A 15 12.86 -14.98 10.99
CA GLU A 15 13.84 -16.02 11.32
C GLU A 15 13.30 -17.46 11.23
N LEU A 16 12.03 -17.63 10.82
CA LEU A 16 11.50 -18.97 10.61
C LEU A 16 12.29 -19.72 9.52
N PRO A 17 12.39 -21.05 9.62
CA PRO A 17 12.95 -21.85 8.54
C PRO A 17 12.27 -21.58 7.20
N THR A 18 13.02 -21.66 6.12
CA THR A 18 12.52 -21.39 4.76
C THR A 18 12.23 -22.67 3.97
N SER A 19 12.39 -23.83 4.56
CA SER A 19 12.13 -25.11 3.94
C SER A 19 11.68 -26.16 4.96
N GLY A 20 10.88 -27.10 4.46
CA GLY A 20 10.55 -28.34 5.16
C GLY A 20 9.54 -28.18 6.28
N ASN A 21 8.79 -29.22 6.50
CA ASN A 21 7.82 -29.31 7.59
C ASN A 21 7.83 -30.69 8.26
N GLU A 22 8.98 -31.31 8.30
CA GLU A 22 9.11 -32.67 8.82
C GLU A 22 8.75 -32.80 10.31
N GLY A 23 8.70 -31.67 11.02
CA GLY A 23 8.33 -31.64 12.44
C GLY A 23 7.02 -30.94 12.76
N GLY A 24 6.17 -30.64 11.76
CA GLY A 24 4.95 -29.88 11.98
C GLY A 24 5.17 -28.45 12.46
N ARG A 25 6.28 -27.84 12.13
CA ARG A 25 6.62 -26.46 12.51
C ARG A 25 6.21 -25.47 11.42
N CYS A 26 5.98 -24.23 11.80
CA CYS A 26 5.79 -23.15 10.85
C CYS A 26 7.09 -22.88 10.08
N PHE A 27 6.96 -22.51 8.80
CA PHE A 27 8.07 -22.10 7.95
C PHE A 27 7.64 -20.99 7.00
N ARG A 28 8.62 -20.26 6.46
CA ARG A 28 8.39 -19.27 5.40
C ARG A 28 8.46 -19.95 4.05
N ASP A 29 7.49 -19.67 3.20
CA ASP A 29 7.43 -20.15 1.83
C ASP A 29 7.96 -19.07 0.88
N LEU A 30 9.27 -19.06 0.68
CA LEU A 30 9.95 -18.04 -0.12
C LEU A 30 9.49 -18.04 -1.59
N GLU A 31 9.16 -19.20 -2.15
CA GLU A 31 8.65 -19.30 -3.52
C GLU A 31 7.32 -18.54 -3.66
N TRP A 32 6.41 -18.73 -2.71
CA TRP A 32 5.16 -18.01 -2.70
C TRP A 32 5.30 -16.54 -2.31
N GLU A 33 6.25 -16.18 -1.45
CA GLU A 33 6.56 -14.78 -1.15
C GLU A 33 6.95 -14.03 -2.44
N GLU A 34 7.88 -14.58 -3.22
CA GLU A 34 8.32 -14.00 -4.50
C GLU A 34 7.18 -13.95 -5.53
N LYS A 35 6.41 -15.03 -5.65
CA LYS A 35 5.30 -15.11 -6.60
C LYS A 35 4.22 -14.07 -6.30
N VAL A 36 3.81 -13.94 -5.04
CA VAL A 36 2.80 -12.95 -4.62
C VAL A 36 3.33 -11.54 -4.81
N LEU A 37 4.56 -11.26 -4.44
CA LEU A 37 5.19 -9.95 -4.64
C LEU A 37 5.16 -9.56 -6.12
N ARG A 38 5.56 -10.45 -7.00
CA ARG A 38 5.56 -10.23 -8.46
C ARG A 38 4.17 -9.95 -9.00
N ILE A 39 3.18 -10.77 -8.62
CA ILE A 39 1.78 -10.59 -9.05
C ILE A 39 1.25 -9.21 -8.59
N CYS A 40 1.49 -8.84 -7.34
CA CYS A 40 1.06 -7.55 -6.81
C CYS A 40 1.70 -6.37 -7.55
N GLN A 41 2.99 -6.46 -7.84
CA GLN A 41 3.72 -5.41 -8.59
C GLN A 41 3.28 -5.30 -10.05
N GLN A 42 2.85 -6.40 -10.65
CA GLN A 42 2.36 -6.44 -12.04
C GLN A 42 0.90 -6.02 -12.17
N SER A 43 0.14 -6.00 -11.09
CA SER A 43 -1.30 -5.70 -11.10
C SER A 43 -1.63 -4.30 -11.62
N GLY A 44 -0.68 -3.36 -11.60
CA GLY A 44 -0.89 -1.95 -11.93
C GLY A 44 -1.66 -1.16 -10.86
N VAL A 45 -2.13 -1.81 -9.80
CA VAL A 45 -2.76 -1.14 -8.66
C VAL A 45 -1.73 -0.26 -7.95
N GLY A 46 -2.16 0.87 -7.40
CA GLY A 46 -1.25 1.83 -6.76
C GLY A 46 -0.45 2.65 -7.77
N ALA A 47 -1.02 2.96 -8.94
CA ALA A 47 -0.37 3.69 -10.03
C ALA A 47 0.21 5.05 -9.59
N GLN A 48 -0.36 5.69 -8.59
CA GLN A 48 0.15 6.92 -7.97
C GLN A 48 1.57 6.79 -7.40
N PHE A 49 1.99 5.56 -7.05
CA PHE A 49 3.34 5.24 -6.64
C PHE A 49 4.16 4.57 -7.77
N GLY A 50 3.77 4.80 -9.03
CA GLY A 50 4.38 4.20 -10.20
C GLY A 50 3.98 2.74 -10.46
N GLY A 51 3.01 2.21 -9.72
CA GLY A 51 2.49 0.83 -9.82
C GLY A 51 3.50 -0.28 -9.49
N LYS A 52 4.75 0.07 -9.24
CA LYS A 52 5.81 -0.88 -8.84
C LYS A 52 5.89 -1.07 -7.32
N TYR A 53 5.33 -0.14 -6.58
CA TYR A 53 5.51 -0.04 -5.13
C TYR A 53 4.22 -0.28 -4.35
N LEU A 54 3.26 -0.98 -4.95
CA LEU A 54 2.03 -1.36 -4.23
C LEU A 54 2.36 -2.21 -3.00
N VAL A 55 3.27 -3.17 -3.18
CA VAL A 55 3.76 -4.06 -2.13
C VAL A 55 5.28 -4.02 -2.13
N HIS A 56 5.87 -3.70 -1.00
CA HIS A 56 7.32 -3.65 -0.83
C HIS A 56 7.88 -5.00 -0.41
N ASP A 57 7.13 -5.74 0.38
CA ASP A 57 7.55 -7.00 0.95
C ASP A 57 6.36 -7.91 1.22
N VAL A 58 6.58 -9.21 1.20
CA VAL A 58 5.56 -10.24 1.41
C VAL A 58 6.10 -11.27 2.40
N ARG A 59 5.23 -11.77 3.27
CA ARG A 59 5.51 -12.92 4.13
C ARG A 59 4.42 -13.96 3.92
N VAL A 60 4.83 -15.17 3.55
CA VAL A 60 3.95 -16.33 3.45
C VAL A 60 4.36 -17.35 4.49
N ILE A 61 3.57 -17.47 5.53
CA ILE A 61 3.82 -18.39 6.64
C ILE A 61 2.97 -19.63 6.45
N ARG A 62 3.62 -20.75 6.25
CA ARG A 62 2.99 -22.07 6.26
C ARG A 62 2.98 -22.61 7.69
N ALA A 63 1.81 -22.90 8.20
CA ALA A 63 1.62 -23.53 9.50
C ALA A 63 1.21 -25.00 9.33
N PRO A 64 1.46 -25.85 10.33
CA PRO A 64 0.93 -27.20 10.34
C PRO A 64 -0.57 -27.20 10.17
N ARG A 65 -1.05 -28.03 9.26
CA ARG A 65 -2.47 -28.07 8.94
C ARG A 65 -3.21 -28.96 9.94
N HIS A 66 -4.32 -28.48 10.46
CA HIS A 66 -5.27 -29.33 11.16
C HIS A 66 -5.97 -30.26 10.16
N ALA A 67 -6.18 -31.52 10.52
CA ALA A 67 -6.65 -32.55 9.58
C ALA A 67 -7.96 -32.19 8.88
N ALA A 68 -8.87 -31.49 9.54
CA ALA A 68 -10.21 -31.19 9.03
C ALA A 68 -10.36 -29.76 8.47
N SER A 69 -9.34 -28.91 8.52
CA SER A 69 -9.47 -27.52 8.10
C SER A 69 -8.19 -26.97 7.46
N CYS A 70 -8.36 -25.98 6.60
CA CYS A 70 -7.26 -25.23 6.01
C CYS A 70 -7.53 -23.73 6.17
N PRO A 71 -7.41 -23.19 7.40
CA PRO A 71 -7.65 -21.79 7.63
C PRO A 71 -6.58 -20.93 6.94
N VAL A 72 -7.02 -19.82 6.33
CA VAL A 72 -6.16 -18.82 5.70
C VAL A 72 -6.44 -17.47 6.33
N ALA A 73 -5.41 -16.69 6.58
CA ALA A 73 -5.54 -15.30 6.95
C ALA A 73 -4.63 -14.44 6.09
N ILE A 74 -5.12 -13.28 5.70
CA ILE A 74 -4.39 -12.28 4.92
C ILE A 74 -4.39 -10.99 5.72
N GLY A 75 -3.25 -10.34 5.80
CA GLY A 75 -3.10 -9.02 6.38
C GLY A 75 -2.31 -8.12 5.45
N VAL A 76 -2.65 -6.84 5.47
CA VAL A 76 -1.93 -5.80 4.73
C VAL A 76 -1.59 -4.70 5.72
N SER A 77 -0.33 -4.31 5.76
CA SER A 77 0.10 -3.12 6.50
C SER A 77 0.42 -1.98 5.54
N CYS A 78 0.21 -0.77 6.00
CA CYS A 78 0.60 0.41 5.24
C CYS A 78 2.13 0.59 5.28
N SER A 79 2.72 1.13 4.21
CA SER A 79 4.13 1.53 4.19
C SER A 79 4.46 2.66 5.19
N ALA A 80 3.45 3.35 5.69
CA ALA A 80 3.58 4.33 6.76
C ALA A 80 3.65 3.69 8.16
N ASP A 81 3.39 2.38 8.27
CA ASP A 81 3.58 1.66 9.53
C ASP A 81 5.07 1.69 9.91
N ARG A 82 5.32 2.18 11.11
CA ARG A 82 6.66 2.31 11.66
C ARG A 82 6.77 1.43 12.88
N ASN A 83 7.56 0.38 12.78
CA ASN A 83 7.89 -0.44 13.93
C ASN A 83 9.39 -0.68 14.00
N ILE A 84 9.89 -0.93 15.21
CA ILE A 84 11.25 -1.31 15.47
C ILE A 84 11.25 -2.34 16.57
N LYS A 85 12.06 -3.38 16.40
CA LYS A 85 12.25 -4.36 17.46
C LYS A 85 13.33 -3.86 18.42
N ALA A 86 13.02 -3.92 19.70
CA ALA A 86 13.94 -3.55 20.76
C ALA A 86 13.91 -4.59 21.88
N LYS A 87 15.05 -4.75 22.54
CA LYS A 87 15.19 -5.54 23.76
C LYS A 87 15.60 -4.61 24.89
N ILE A 88 14.87 -4.66 25.99
CA ILE A 88 15.18 -3.90 27.20
C ILE A 88 15.66 -4.89 28.23
N THR A 89 16.85 -4.69 28.75
CA THR A 89 17.47 -5.51 29.80
C THR A 89 18.05 -4.61 30.89
N PRO A 90 18.48 -5.16 32.04
CA PRO A 90 19.19 -4.36 33.05
C PRO A 90 20.43 -3.64 32.53
N GLU A 91 21.09 -4.19 31.49
CA GLU A 91 22.28 -3.63 30.87
C GLU A 91 21.99 -2.49 29.90
N GLY A 92 20.74 -2.32 29.44
CA GLY A 92 20.36 -1.24 28.56
C GLY A 92 19.24 -1.55 27.57
N ILE A 93 19.10 -0.61 26.60
CA ILE A 93 18.12 -0.70 25.51
C ILE A 93 18.86 -1.00 24.23
N PHE A 94 18.52 -2.13 23.62
CA PHE A 94 19.12 -2.61 22.39
C PHE A 94 18.10 -2.56 21.26
N LEU A 95 18.41 -1.82 20.21
CA LEU A 95 17.59 -1.75 18.99
C LEU A 95 18.12 -2.76 18.00
N GLU A 96 17.24 -3.50 17.31
CA GLU A 96 17.63 -4.50 16.33
C GLU A 96 18.40 -3.86 15.16
N GLN A 97 17.81 -2.82 14.59
CA GLN A 97 18.42 -2.10 13.47
C GLN A 97 17.84 -0.69 13.34
N LEU A 98 18.70 0.28 13.02
CA LEU A 98 18.29 1.59 12.52
C LEU A 98 18.81 1.77 11.10
N GLU A 99 17.95 2.16 10.17
CA GLU A 99 18.38 2.50 8.83
C GLU A 99 19.18 3.80 8.84
N LYS A 100 20.44 3.71 8.44
CA LYS A 100 21.38 4.85 8.39
C LYS A 100 21.66 5.33 6.97
N ASN A 101 21.24 4.55 5.97
CA ASN A 101 21.46 4.89 4.57
C ASN A 101 20.21 4.63 3.73
N PRO A 102 19.16 5.45 3.91
CA PRO A 102 17.92 5.28 3.16
C PRO A 102 18.10 5.46 1.65
N ALA A 103 19.15 6.14 1.22
CA ALA A 103 19.46 6.34 -0.20
C ALA A 103 19.67 5.02 -0.97
N ARG A 104 20.04 3.93 -0.29
CA ARG A 104 20.19 2.61 -0.91
C ARG A 104 18.89 2.04 -1.51
N PHE A 105 17.74 2.52 -1.02
CA PHE A 105 16.42 2.10 -1.50
C PHE A 105 15.89 2.98 -2.64
N LEU A 106 16.56 4.09 -2.93
CA LEU A 106 16.17 4.92 -4.05
C LEU A 106 16.52 4.23 -5.37
N PRO A 107 15.68 4.38 -6.40
CA PRO A 107 16.01 3.89 -7.72
C PRO A 107 17.35 4.46 -8.18
N LYS A 108 18.25 3.62 -8.66
CA LYS A 108 19.56 4.05 -9.22
C LYS A 108 19.41 4.81 -10.54
N GLU A 109 18.30 4.61 -11.23
CA GLU A 109 17.98 5.29 -12.47
C GLU A 109 16.91 6.34 -12.18
N ALA A 110 17.04 7.51 -12.79
CA ALA A 110 16.00 8.51 -12.77
C ALA A 110 14.71 7.87 -13.35
N PRO A 111 13.53 8.12 -12.74
CA PRO A 111 12.30 7.57 -13.26
C PRO A 111 12.17 7.98 -14.73
N ASN A 112 11.86 7.00 -15.60
CA ASN A 112 11.69 7.24 -17.03
C ASN A 112 10.63 8.32 -17.21
N MET A 113 11.06 9.50 -17.60
CA MET A 113 10.25 10.71 -17.76
C MET A 113 9.50 10.66 -19.08
N SER A 114 8.66 9.64 -19.28
CA SER A 114 7.72 9.63 -20.41
C SER A 114 6.98 10.96 -20.46
N PRO A 115 6.71 11.52 -21.64
CA PRO A 115 5.90 12.73 -21.76
C PRO A 115 4.56 12.50 -21.03
N ALA A 116 4.13 13.49 -20.25
CA ALA A 116 2.85 13.44 -19.57
C ALA A 116 1.73 13.80 -20.55
N VAL A 117 0.56 13.20 -20.35
CA VAL A 117 -0.65 13.55 -21.08
C VAL A 117 -1.37 14.65 -20.30
N ASP A 118 -1.67 15.76 -20.96
CA ASP A 118 -2.41 16.86 -20.38
C ASP A 118 -3.91 16.53 -20.32
N ILE A 119 -4.51 16.68 -19.15
CA ILE A 119 -5.93 16.44 -18.89
C ILE A 119 -6.52 17.67 -18.22
N ASP A 120 -7.51 18.28 -18.86
CA ASP A 120 -8.30 19.35 -18.25
C ASP A 120 -9.51 18.74 -17.52
N LEU A 121 -9.51 18.84 -16.20
CA LEU A 121 -10.57 18.29 -15.33
C LEU A 121 -11.87 19.10 -15.39
N ASP A 122 -11.81 20.34 -15.82
CA ASP A 122 -12.97 21.24 -15.91
C ASP A 122 -13.81 21.02 -17.18
N GLU A 123 -13.33 20.18 -18.10
CA GLU A 123 -14.11 19.73 -19.28
C GLU A 123 -15.25 18.75 -18.94
N GLY A 124 -15.34 18.33 -17.68
CA GLY A 124 -16.36 17.43 -17.19
C GLY A 124 -15.94 15.95 -17.16
N MET A 125 -16.51 15.22 -16.19
CA MET A 125 -16.07 13.86 -15.88
C MET A 125 -16.29 12.85 -17.01
N ASP A 126 -17.28 13.06 -17.87
CA ASP A 126 -17.52 12.14 -18.99
C ASP A 126 -16.38 12.22 -20.02
N LYS A 127 -15.96 13.44 -20.34
CA LYS A 127 -14.82 13.67 -21.26
C LYS A 127 -13.51 13.21 -20.64
N VAL A 128 -13.28 13.50 -19.38
CA VAL A 128 -12.11 13.06 -18.65
C VAL A 128 -12.00 11.52 -18.68
N ARG A 129 -13.10 10.81 -18.43
CA ARG A 129 -13.13 9.34 -18.51
C ARG A 129 -12.88 8.81 -19.92
N GLU A 130 -13.47 9.43 -20.92
CA GLU A 130 -13.24 9.08 -22.32
C GLU A 130 -11.76 9.21 -22.69
N ILE A 131 -11.11 10.31 -22.30
CA ILE A 131 -9.68 10.50 -22.57
C ILE A 131 -8.85 9.46 -21.81
N LEU A 132 -9.08 9.28 -20.53
CA LEU A 132 -8.33 8.35 -19.68
C LEU A 132 -8.42 6.90 -20.16
N SER A 133 -9.57 6.50 -20.71
CA SER A 133 -9.78 5.14 -21.22
C SER A 133 -8.88 4.78 -22.42
N LYS A 134 -8.30 5.77 -23.07
CA LYS A 134 -7.39 5.59 -24.23
C LYS A 134 -5.95 5.27 -23.82
N TYR A 135 -5.63 5.41 -22.55
CA TYR A 135 -4.27 5.25 -22.03
C TYR A 135 -4.15 4.06 -21.07
N PRO A 136 -3.02 3.34 -21.12
CA PRO A 136 -2.78 2.25 -20.19
C PRO A 136 -2.54 2.76 -18.76
N ILE A 137 -2.72 1.87 -17.80
CA ILE A 137 -2.33 2.12 -16.40
C ILE A 137 -0.85 2.52 -16.35
N LYS A 138 -0.49 3.41 -15.43
CA LYS A 138 0.85 4.01 -15.25
C LYS A 138 1.20 5.10 -16.27
N THR A 139 0.29 5.50 -17.14
CA THR A 139 0.49 6.68 -17.96
C THR A 139 0.66 7.91 -17.06
N ARG A 140 1.67 8.69 -17.32
CA ARG A 140 1.90 9.96 -16.64
C ARG A 140 0.88 10.99 -17.10
N LEU A 141 0.21 11.63 -16.14
CA LEU A 141 -0.81 12.64 -16.42
C LEU A 141 -0.39 13.98 -15.83
N ASN A 142 -0.67 15.03 -16.55
CA ASN A 142 -0.56 16.40 -16.11
C ASN A 142 -1.99 16.93 -15.94
N LEU A 143 -2.46 16.99 -14.71
CA LEU A 143 -3.86 17.32 -14.39
C LEU A 143 -3.98 18.83 -14.15
N LYS A 144 -4.92 19.47 -14.84
CA LYS A 144 -5.27 20.86 -14.66
C LYS A 144 -6.77 20.95 -14.35
N GLY A 145 -7.15 21.84 -13.44
CA GLY A 145 -8.56 22.09 -13.10
C GLY A 145 -8.91 21.69 -11.66
N THR A 146 -10.20 21.63 -11.38
CA THR A 146 -10.75 21.41 -10.04
C THR A 146 -10.72 19.94 -9.67
N LEU A 147 -10.18 19.61 -8.49
CA LEU A 147 -10.25 18.28 -7.90
C LEU A 147 -10.61 18.37 -6.40
N ILE A 148 -11.20 17.31 -5.88
CA ILE A 148 -11.57 17.21 -4.47
C ILE A 148 -10.50 16.40 -3.74
N VAL A 149 -9.90 16.97 -2.71
CA VAL A 149 -8.99 16.22 -1.83
C VAL A 149 -9.79 15.62 -0.68
N ALA A 150 -9.88 14.31 -0.62
CA ALA A 150 -10.65 13.61 0.39
C ALA A 150 -10.04 12.28 0.78
N ARG A 151 -10.07 11.95 2.06
CA ARG A 151 -9.60 10.68 2.64
C ARG A 151 -10.67 10.03 3.50
N ASP A 152 -10.22 9.21 4.42
CA ASP A 152 -11.00 8.28 5.23
C ASP A 152 -12.25 8.91 5.85
N ILE A 153 -12.11 10.05 6.53
CA ILE A 153 -13.22 10.71 7.22
C ILE A 153 -14.28 11.20 6.22
N ALA A 154 -13.85 11.79 5.10
CA ALA A 154 -14.77 12.27 4.07
C ALA A 154 -15.53 11.11 3.43
N HIS A 155 -14.83 10.02 3.09
CA HIS A 155 -15.46 8.84 2.52
C HIS A 155 -16.40 8.14 3.50
N ALA A 156 -16.03 8.04 4.79
CA ALA A 156 -16.91 7.50 5.82
C ALA A 156 -18.21 8.30 5.98
N ARG A 157 -18.11 9.64 5.94
CA ARG A 157 -19.30 10.52 5.99
C ARG A 157 -20.19 10.36 4.76
N ILE A 158 -19.60 10.24 3.57
CA ILE A 158 -20.37 10.03 2.35
C ILE A 158 -21.04 8.66 2.38
N LYS A 159 -20.33 7.62 2.82
CA LYS A 159 -20.94 6.31 3.02
C LYS A 159 -22.12 6.37 3.97
N GLN A 160 -21.97 7.01 5.12
CA GLN A 160 -23.06 7.20 6.07
C GLN A 160 -24.26 7.93 5.43
N MET A 161 -24.01 8.99 4.67
CA MET A 161 -25.10 9.70 3.96
C MET A 161 -25.85 8.77 3.00
N ILE A 162 -25.13 7.94 2.25
CA ILE A 162 -25.73 6.98 1.31
C ILE A 162 -26.53 5.92 2.07
N ASP A 163 -25.99 5.39 3.15
CA ASP A 163 -26.68 4.40 4.01
C ASP A 163 -27.97 4.96 4.63
N GLU A 164 -27.99 6.27 4.92
CA GLU A 164 -29.16 7.02 5.39
C GLU A 164 -30.12 7.44 4.25
N GLY A 165 -29.88 7.05 3.01
CA GLY A 165 -30.68 7.42 1.85
C GLY A 165 -30.53 8.87 1.40
N LYS A 166 -29.53 9.59 1.89
CA LYS A 166 -29.24 10.97 1.49
C LYS A 166 -28.46 11.01 0.17
N PRO A 167 -28.71 12.00 -0.69
CA PRO A 167 -27.98 12.12 -1.94
C PRO A 167 -26.49 12.44 -1.69
N MET A 168 -25.62 11.87 -2.52
CA MET A 168 -24.21 12.24 -2.54
C MET A 168 -24.05 13.72 -2.94
N PRO A 169 -23.15 14.47 -2.30
CA PRO A 169 -22.91 15.87 -2.65
C PRO A 169 -22.56 16.08 -4.13
N GLU A 170 -23.10 17.10 -4.74
CA GLU A 170 -22.94 17.38 -6.18
C GLU A 170 -21.49 17.55 -6.60
N TYR A 171 -20.66 18.16 -5.76
CA TYR A 171 -19.23 18.33 -6.06
C TYR A 171 -18.48 17.00 -6.19
N PHE A 172 -18.91 15.95 -5.47
CA PHE A 172 -18.35 14.60 -5.62
C PHE A 172 -18.79 13.90 -6.92
N LYS A 173 -19.90 14.35 -7.51
CA LYS A 173 -20.34 13.83 -8.81
C LYS A 173 -19.64 14.53 -9.97
N LYS A 174 -19.28 15.79 -9.78
CA LYS A 174 -18.75 16.68 -10.84
C LYS A 174 -17.24 16.69 -10.96
N HIS A 175 -16.52 16.38 -9.91
CA HIS A 175 -15.06 16.49 -9.87
C HIS A 175 -14.40 15.18 -9.45
N PRO A 176 -13.18 14.88 -9.95
CA PRO A 176 -12.44 13.73 -9.50
C PRO A 176 -11.96 13.90 -8.05
N VAL A 177 -11.82 12.78 -7.37
CA VAL A 177 -11.29 12.74 -6.00
C VAL A 177 -9.82 12.34 -6.02
N TYR A 178 -9.00 13.19 -5.43
CA TYR A 178 -7.63 12.86 -5.08
C TYR A 178 -7.60 12.33 -3.65
N TYR A 179 -7.41 11.03 -3.51
CA TYR A 179 -7.31 10.38 -2.22
C TYR A 179 -5.95 10.65 -1.60
N ALA A 180 -5.79 11.81 -1.00
CA ALA A 180 -4.57 12.24 -0.35
C ALA A 180 -4.87 12.94 0.99
N GLY A 181 -3.91 12.86 1.89
CA GLY A 181 -3.88 13.65 3.11
C GLY A 181 -2.68 14.56 3.06
N PRO A 182 -2.78 15.74 2.45
CA PRO A 182 -1.69 16.69 2.48
C PRO A 182 -1.34 17.00 3.94
N ALA A 183 -0.10 16.77 4.31
CA ALA A 183 0.40 17.20 5.61
C ALA A 183 0.48 18.74 5.61
N LYS A 184 0.08 19.34 6.70
CA LYS A 184 0.37 20.77 6.91
C LYS A 184 1.89 20.95 6.89
N THR A 185 2.39 21.87 6.09
CA THR A 185 3.81 22.22 6.10
C THR A 185 4.20 22.64 7.52
N PRO A 186 5.24 22.09 8.11
CA PRO A 186 5.71 22.54 9.42
C PRO A 186 6.04 24.02 9.40
N ASP A 187 5.75 24.72 10.50
CA ASP A 187 6.05 26.14 10.62
C ASP A 187 7.56 26.36 10.42
N GLY A 188 7.92 27.29 9.56
CA GLY A 188 9.31 27.62 9.23
C GLY A 188 9.93 26.82 8.08
N MET A 189 9.17 25.95 7.40
CA MET A 189 9.57 25.34 6.12
C MET A 189 8.76 25.97 4.98
N ALA A 190 9.45 26.59 4.03
CA ALA A 190 8.87 27.12 2.79
C ALA A 190 8.87 26.05 1.71
#